data_0d45d876ff29d6d00494b6acc721ec92
#
_entry.id   0d45d876ff29d6d00494b6acc721ec92
#
_cell.length_a   1.000
_cell.length_b   1.000
_cell.length_c   1.000
_cell.angle_alpha   90.00
_cell.angle_beta   90.00
_cell.angle_gamma   90.00
#
_symmetry.space_group_name_H-M   'P 1'
#
loop_
_entity.id
_entity.type
_entity.pdbx_description
1 polymer ?
#
loop_
_entity_poly.entity_id
_entity_poly.type
_entity_poly.pdbx_seq_one_letter_code
_entity_poly.pdbx_strand_id
1 'polypeptide(L)'
;MGIGAGCTKIAAAVAILAWLPAGKARAANGAYAVDAADIGEAGSCKVESWLSSASSTDFTAVANPSCVVNPFRPVELSMLTSHSRSDGEWGTTIQPKAKMNIAPTGVGKLGFSFYAGGSFDALTGENLSAFAVIPATFRLNETMRLNFNGGWLWDRSVDRHYLLYGIGFDWKFTDTLQWTIEAFGQAGQSDTPSVVRPRFQTGVRYRPNEIFSVDLIYGRNISGENANWITLGTTIRFPVPDSKPEHYRTGHL
;
A
#
# COMPACT_ATOMS: atom_id res chain seq x y z
N MET A 1 25.07 -42.67 16.63
CA MET A 1 25.15 -41.23 16.67
C MET A 1 24.35 -40.69 15.51
N GLY A 2 23.13 -40.23 15.77
CA GLY A 2 22.20 -39.76 14.75
C GLY A 2 22.13 -38.23 14.80
N ILE A 3 22.35 -37.62 13.65
CA ILE A 3 21.96 -36.24 13.39
C ILE A 3 21.34 -36.21 11.99
N GLY A 4 20.04 -36.00 11.88
CA GLY A 4 19.41 -35.96 10.56
C GLY A 4 17.88 -36.06 10.57
N ALA A 5 17.18 -35.16 11.23
CA ALA A 5 15.72 -35.12 11.14
C ALA A 5 15.15 -33.73 11.46
N GLY A 6 15.69 -32.67 10.90
CA GLY A 6 15.23 -31.30 11.16
C GLY A 6 14.96 -30.41 9.93
N CYS A 7 15.37 -30.83 8.75
CA CYS A 7 15.36 -29.93 7.57
C CYS A 7 14.23 -30.17 6.54
N THR A 8 13.42 -31.21 6.72
CA THR A 8 12.42 -31.63 5.73
C THR A 8 11.02 -31.01 5.91
N LYS A 9 10.75 -30.32 7.00
CA LYS A 9 9.40 -29.75 7.25
C LYS A 9 9.19 -28.32 6.77
N ILE A 10 10.25 -27.59 6.45
CA ILE A 10 10.15 -26.20 5.94
C ILE A 10 9.97 -26.19 4.41
N ALA A 11 10.47 -27.21 3.71
CA ALA A 11 10.36 -27.30 2.25
C ALA A 11 8.93 -27.62 1.76
N ALA A 12 8.08 -28.22 2.59
CA ALA A 12 6.70 -28.59 2.20
C ALA A 12 5.71 -27.41 2.21
N ALA A 13 5.99 -26.34 2.95
CA ALA A 13 5.11 -25.18 3.00
C ALA A 13 5.29 -24.23 1.79
N VAL A 14 6.44 -24.30 1.11
CA VAL A 14 6.74 -23.47 -0.08
C VAL A 14 6.22 -24.11 -1.37
N ALA A 15 6.02 -25.42 -1.41
CA ALA A 15 5.64 -26.16 -2.62
C ALA A 15 4.14 -26.09 -2.98
N ILE A 16 3.27 -25.60 -2.10
CA ILE A 16 1.81 -25.50 -2.36
C ILE A 16 1.43 -24.21 -3.11
N LEU A 17 2.35 -23.24 -3.24
CA LEU A 17 2.12 -21.95 -3.91
C LEU A 17 2.31 -21.99 -5.44
N ALA A 18 2.67 -23.12 -6.04
CA ALA A 18 3.14 -23.18 -7.42
C ALA A 18 2.05 -23.46 -8.50
N TRP A 19 0.75 -23.51 -8.15
CA TRP A 19 -0.30 -23.91 -9.10
C TRP A 19 -1.47 -22.94 -9.16
N LEU A 20 -1.19 -21.66 -9.46
CA LEU A 20 -2.25 -20.69 -9.79
C LEU A 20 -2.12 -20.29 -11.28
N PRO A 21 -3.21 -20.37 -12.07
CA PRO A 21 -3.17 -20.01 -13.48
C PRO A 21 -2.81 -18.55 -13.68
N ALA A 22 -1.91 -18.32 -14.62
CA ALA A 22 -1.34 -17.03 -14.97
C ALA A 22 -2.39 -16.08 -15.54
N GLY A 23 -2.71 -15.02 -14.80
CA GLY A 23 -3.42 -13.85 -15.29
C GLY A 23 -2.58 -12.61 -15.06
N LYS A 24 -2.52 -11.70 -16.03
CA LYS A 24 -1.77 -10.44 -15.92
C LYS A 24 -2.35 -9.57 -14.80
N ALA A 25 -1.86 -9.73 -13.58
CA ALA A 25 -2.19 -8.84 -12.47
C ALA A 25 -1.05 -7.82 -12.31
N ARG A 26 -1.29 -6.56 -12.66
CA ARG A 26 -0.44 -5.47 -12.16
C ARG A 26 -0.78 -5.31 -10.68
N ALA A 27 0.18 -5.55 -9.82
CA ALA A 27 0.06 -5.28 -8.41
C ALA A 27 -0.26 -3.80 -8.19
N ALA A 28 -1.28 -3.49 -7.41
CA ALA A 28 -1.58 -2.13 -7.02
C ALA A 28 -0.43 -1.58 -6.16
N ASN A 29 -0.20 -0.27 -6.25
CA ASN A 29 0.80 0.42 -5.46
C ASN A 29 0.41 0.37 -3.97
N GLY A 30 1.20 -0.33 -3.16
CA GLY A 30 0.95 -0.57 -1.75
C GLY A 30 0.53 -2.01 -1.47
N ALA A 31 0.80 -2.50 -0.27
CA ALA A 31 0.28 -3.80 0.17
C ALA A 31 -1.27 -3.77 0.12
N TYR A 32 -1.87 -2.62 0.47
CA TYR A 32 -3.29 -2.32 0.29
C TYR A 32 -3.45 -1.20 -0.75
N ALA A 33 -4.48 -1.30 -1.59
CA ALA A 33 -4.73 -0.39 -2.70
C ALA A 33 -5.52 0.86 -2.30
N VAL A 34 -6.31 0.78 -1.23
CA VAL A 34 -7.14 1.88 -0.74
C VAL A 34 -6.48 2.52 0.47
N ASP A 35 -5.94 3.71 0.28
CA ASP A 35 -5.29 4.47 1.33
C ASP A 35 -6.30 5.04 2.33
N ALA A 36 -5.96 5.01 3.63
CA ALA A 36 -6.67 5.79 4.64
C ALA A 36 -6.26 7.27 4.57
N ALA A 37 -7.09 8.17 5.10
CA ALA A 37 -6.76 9.59 5.20
C ALA A 37 -5.67 9.90 6.25
N ASP A 38 -5.39 8.95 7.14
CA ASP A 38 -4.39 9.12 8.19
C ASP A 38 -2.96 9.20 7.62
N ILE A 39 -2.11 9.98 8.29
CA ILE A 39 -0.65 10.00 8.16
C ILE A 39 -0.03 9.76 9.53
N GLY A 40 1.25 9.44 9.58
CA GLY A 40 1.98 9.29 10.83
C GLY A 40 2.17 10.61 11.59
N GLU A 41 2.72 10.52 12.80
CA GLU A 41 3.10 11.69 13.59
C GLU A 41 4.32 12.38 12.96
N ALA A 42 4.42 13.69 13.12
CA ALA A 42 5.55 14.47 12.63
C ALA A 42 6.88 13.96 13.24
N GLY A 43 7.88 13.71 12.41
CA GLY A 43 9.17 13.14 12.78
C GLY A 43 9.22 11.62 12.75
N SER A 44 8.07 10.91 12.66
CA SER A 44 8.06 9.45 12.51
C SER A 44 8.42 9.03 11.09
N CYS A 45 9.07 7.87 10.98
CA CYS A 45 9.35 7.23 9.70
C CYS A 45 8.82 5.78 9.70
N LYS A 46 8.61 5.22 8.52
CA LYS A 46 8.32 3.79 8.32
C LYS A 46 8.94 3.29 7.04
N VAL A 47 9.16 1.98 6.97
CA VAL A 47 9.47 1.27 5.74
C VAL A 47 8.40 0.20 5.56
N GLU A 48 7.66 0.29 4.48
CA GLU A 48 6.73 -0.74 4.03
C GLU A 48 7.39 -1.52 2.90
N SER A 49 7.34 -2.85 2.97
CA SER A 49 7.90 -3.71 1.92
C SER A 49 6.94 -4.85 1.66
N TRP A 50 6.83 -5.26 0.39
CA TRP A 50 5.98 -6.41 0.06
C TRP A 50 6.48 -7.15 -1.17
N LEU A 51 6.11 -8.42 -1.22
CA LEU A 51 6.29 -9.31 -2.35
C LEU A 51 4.90 -9.72 -2.82
N SER A 52 4.65 -9.60 -4.12
CA SER A 52 3.38 -9.99 -4.73
C SER A 52 3.64 -10.92 -5.91
N SER A 53 2.89 -12.01 -5.97
CA SER A 53 2.93 -12.96 -7.07
C SER A 53 1.53 -13.19 -7.61
N ALA A 54 1.33 -12.95 -8.90
CA ALA A 54 0.07 -13.20 -9.60
C ALA A 54 0.13 -14.48 -10.45
N SER A 55 1.35 -14.89 -10.85
CA SER A 55 1.60 -16.11 -11.60
C SER A 55 3.05 -16.52 -11.43
N SER A 56 3.43 -17.67 -11.97
CA SER A 56 4.84 -18.11 -11.98
C SER A 56 5.77 -17.19 -12.77
N THR A 57 5.22 -16.31 -13.60
CA THR A 57 5.99 -15.36 -14.44
C THR A 57 5.89 -13.92 -13.97
N ASP A 58 4.80 -13.56 -13.28
CA ASP A 58 4.58 -12.21 -12.79
C ASP A 58 4.90 -12.12 -11.29
N PHE A 59 5.82 -11.24 -10.96
CA PHE A 59 6.30 -11.04 -9.60
C PHE A 59 6.62 -9.57 -9.37
N THR A 60 6.36 -9.07 -8.18
CA THR A 60 6.70 -7.70 -7.80
C THR A 60 7.28 -7.69 -6.38
N ALA A 61 8.43 -7.07 -6.25
CA ALA A 61 9.05 -6.74 -4.97
C ALA A 61 9.05 -5.23 -4.80
N VAL A 62 8.62 -4.74 -3.63
CA VAL A 62 8.52 -3.31 -3.35
C VAL A 62 9.13 -2.96 -2.01
N ALA A 63 9.80 -1.81 -1.98
CA ALA A 63 10.20 -1.11 -0.77
C ALA A 63 9.70 0.34 -0.84
N ASN A 64 9.06 0.81 0.22
CA ASN A 64 8.46 2.13 0.30
C ASN A 64 8.82 2.81 1.64
N PRO A 65 10.02 3.37 1.77
CA PRO A 65 10.37 4.22 2.89
C PRO A 65 9.53 5.50 2.86
N SER A 66 9.07 5.94 4.03
CA SER A 66 8.39 7.22 4.20
C SER A 66 8.71 7.86 5.55
N CYS A 67 8.71 9.18 5.59
CA CYS A 67 8.89 9.98 6.81
C CYS A 67 7.88 11.13 6.81
N VAL A 68 7.42 11.51 8.00
CA VAL A 68 6.53 12.66 8.18
C VAL A 68 7.34 13.86 8.63
N VAL A 69 7.36 14.88 7.79
CA VAL A 69 7.96 16.19 8.08
C VAL A 69 6.87 17.21 8.43
N ASN A 70 7.21 18.27 9.13
CA ASN A 70 6.24 19.30 9.53
C ASN A 70 6.76 20.72 9.21
N PRO A 71 6.81 21.11 7.92
CA PRO A 71 7.22 22.47 7.56
C PRO A 71 6.18 23.53 7.99
N PHE A 72 4.89 23.26 7.82
CA PHE A 72 3.72 24.07 8.24
C PHE A 72 2.57 23.19 8.71
N ARG A 73 2.50 22.00 8.18
CA ARG A 73 1.58 20.90 8.50
C ARG A 73 2.31 19.60 8.33
N PRO A 74 1.88 18.52 9.00
CA PRO A 74 2.44 17.21 8.75
C PRO A 74 2.25 16.78 7.30
N VAL A 75 3.37 16.43 6.64
CA VAL A 75 3.42 15.90 5.27
C VAL A 75 4.22 14.61 5.29
N GLU A 76 3.63 13.51 4.86
CA GLU A 76 4.33 12.24 4.64
C GLU A 76 4.96 12.25 3.26
N LEU A 77 6.28 12.19 3.22
CA LEU A 77 7.07 12.02 2.00
C LEU A 77 7.47 10.57 1.89
N SER A 78 7.23 9.95 0.74
CA SER A 78 7.60 8.57 0.48
C SER A 78 8.28 8.42 -0.88
N MET A 79 9.12 7.37 -0.99
CA MET A 79 9.75 6.98 -2.23
C MET A 79 9.62 5.48 -2.42
N LEU A 80 8.61 5.07 -3.13
CA LEU A 80 8.40 3.67 -3.47
C LEU A 80 9.36 3.26 -4.59
N THR A 81 10.06 2.15 -4.39
CA THR A 81 10.82 1.46 -5.42
C THR A 81 10.18 0.12 -5.68
N SER A 82 9.84 -0.16 -6.93
CA SER A 82 9.26 -1.43 -7.36
C SER A 82 10.17 -2.11 -8.36
N HIS A 83 10.51 -3.38 -8.11
CA HIS A 83 11.19 -4.24 -9.06
C HIS A 83 10.23 -5.36 -9.45
N SER A 84 9.79 -5.34 -10.70
CA SER A 84 8.70 -6.20 -11.17
C SER A 84 9.14 -7.01 -12.38
N ARG A 85 8.67 -8.26 -12.43
CA ARG A 85 8.77 -9.13 -13.59
C ARG A 85 7.37 -9.32 -14.18
N SER A 86 7.21 -8.99 -15.45
CA SER A 86 5.98 -9.18 -16.22
C SER A 86 6.31 -9.70 -17.60
N ASP A 87 5.62 -10.75 -18.05
CA ASP A 87 5.87 -11.41 -19.34
C ASP A 87 7.35 -11.84 -19.55
N GLY A 88 8.04 -12.15 -18.43
CA GLY A 88 9.45 -12.58 -18.44
C GLY A 88 10.46 -11.43 -18.38
N GLU A 89 10.05 -10.19 -18.56
CA GLU A 89 10.92 -9.01 -18.51
C GLU A 89 10.92 -8.35 -17.14
N TRP A 90 12.08 -7.89 -16.70
CA TRP A 90 12.26 -7.16 -15.46
C TRP A 90 12.29 -5.66 -15.70
N GLY A 91 11.59 -4.92 -14.84
CA GLY A 91 11.62 -3.46 -14.81
C GLY A 91 11.72 -2.94 -13.39
N THR A 92 12.35 -1.79 -13.22
CA THR A 92 12.42 -1.10 -11.94
C THR A 92 11.83 0.28 -12.07
N THR A 93 10.91 0.63 -11.17
CA THR A 93 10.31 1.96 -11.12
C THR A 93 10.55 2.63 -9.77
N ILE A 94 10.68 3.95 -9.79
CA ILE A 94 10.76 4.79 -8.60
C ILE A 94 9.53 5.70 -8.60
N GLN A 95 8.88 5.81 -7.42
CA GLN A 95 7.64 6.58 -7.30
C GLN A 95 7.70 7.49 -6.06
N PRO A 96 8.19 8.72 -6.20
CA PRO A 96 8.05 9.75 -5.18
C PRO A 96 6.59 10.14 -5.00
N LYS A 97 6.18 10.30 -3.73
CA LYS A 97 4.83 10.70 -3.34
C LYS A 97 4.88 11.62 -2.12
N ALA A 98 4.06 12.65 -2.11
CA ALA A 98 3.80 13.49 -0.94
C ALA A 98 2.32 13.38 -0.56
N LYS A 99 2.03 13.13 0.74
CA LYS A 99 0.69 13.03 1.30
C LYS A 99 0.52 13.99 2.46
N MET A 100 -0.56 14.76 2.44
CA MET A 100 -0.90 15.73 3.48
C MET A 100 -2.29 15.46 4.02
N ASN A 101 -2.45 15.50 5.35
CA ASN A 101 -3.76 15.45 5.98
C ASN A 101 -4.44 16.83 5.87
N ILE A 102 -5.65 16.86 5.31
CA ILE A 102 -6.46 18.09 5.16
C ILE A 102 -7.40 18.24 6.36
N ALA A 103 -8.08 17.16 6.73
CA ALA A 103 -8.96 17.09 7.88
C ALA A 103 -8.69 15.79 8.66
N PRO A 104 -8.41 15.87 9.96
CA PRO A 104 -8.07 14.70 10.76
C PRO A 104 -9.26 13.76 10.89
N THR A 105 -8.96 12.46 10.97
CA THR A 105 -9.97 11.44 11.25
C THR A 105 -10.34 11.41 12.73
N GLY A 106 -11.55 10.94 13.03
CA GLY A 106 -12.03 10.72 14.39
C GLY A 106 -13.25 9.82 14.38
N VAL A 107 -13.61 9.23 15.51
CA VAL A 107 -14.83 8.42 15.64
C VAL A 107 -16.05 9.26 15.31
N GLY A 108 -16.90 8.77 14.41
CA GLY A 108 -18.07 9.50 13.90
C GLY A 108 -17.74 10.69 12.99
N LYS A 109 -16.47 10.87 12.60
CA LYS A 109 -16.02 11.99 11.74
C LYS A 109 -15.40 11.48 10.47
N LEU A 110 -15.62 12.23 9.38
CA LEU A 110 -15.00 12.01 8.08
C LEU A 110 -13.70 12.84 8.03
N GLY A 111 -12.58 12.15 7.86
CA GLY A 111 -11.28 12.78 7.63
C GLY A 111 -10.88 12.69 6.16
N PHE A 112 -10.03 13.62 5.72
CA PHE A 112 -9.53 13.70 4.35
C PHE A 112 -8.04 13.94 4.32
N SER A 113 -7.39 13.36 3.34
CA SER A 113 -6.04 13.70 2.93
C SER A 113 -5.96 13.92 1.42
N PHE A 114 -4.86 14.46 0.97
CA PHE A 114 -4.51 14.58 -0.43
C PHE A 114 -3.10 14.03 -0.62
N TYR A 115 -2.89 13.27 -1.69
CA TYR A 115 -1.54 12.95 -2.12
C TYR A 115 -1.38 13.06 -3.63
N ALA A 116 -0.16 13.37 -4.03
CA ALA A 116 0.25 13.40 -5.43
C ALA A 116 1.66 12.84 -5.58
N GLY A 117 1.95 12.37 -6.79
CA GLY A 117 3.25 11.79 -7.12
C GLY A 117 3.36 11.44 -8.60
N GLY A 118 4.41 10.74 -8.94
CA GLY A 118 4.65 10.23 -10.29
C GLY A 118 5.50 8.96 -10.25
N SER A 119 5.47 8.18 -11.32
CA SER A 119 6.33 7.01 -11.50
C SER A 119 7.36 7.29 -12.57
N PHE A 120 8.58 6.83 -12.34
CA PHE A 120 9.72 7.01 -13.23
C PHE A 120 10.39 5.66 -13.45
N ASP A 121 10.86 5.41 -14.66
CA ASP A 121 11.78 4.31 -14.92
C ASP A 121 13.11 4.58 -14.21
N ALA A 122 13.60 3.61 -13.44
CA ALA A 122 14.80 3.80 -12.61
C ALA A 122 16.11 3.86 -13.42
N LEU A 123 16.13 3.32 -14.64
CA LEU A 123 17.32 3.28 -15.48
C LEU A 123 17.41 4.51 -16.38
N THR A 124 16.29 4.89 -16.99
CA THR A 124 16.26 5.99 -17.97
C THR A 124 15.88 7.33 -17.35
N GLY A 125 15.24 7.32 -16.15
CA GLY A 125 14.67 8.52 -15.53
C GLY A 125 13.39 9.01 -16.22
N GLU A 126 12.88 8.26 -17.20
CA GLU A 126 11.68 8.64 -17.94
C GLU A 126 10.45 8.64 -17.04
N ASN A 127 9.64 9.70 -17.12
CA ASN A 127 8.36 9.75 -16.43
C ASN A 127 7.38 8.78 -17.10
N LEU A 128 6.83 7.84 -16.31
CA LEU A 128 5.87 6.84 -16.78
C LEU A 128 4.43 7.25 -16.47
N SER A 129 4.21 7.94 -15.35
CA SER A 129 2.87 8.37 -14.94
C SER A 129 2.91 9.51 -13.93
N ALA A 130 1.79 10.22 -13.81
CA ALA A 130 1.53 11.16 -12.72
C ALA A 130 0.14 10.89 -12.14
N PHE A 131 -0.03 11.12 -10.84
CA PHE A 131 -1.30 10.88 -10.15
C PHE A 131 -1.55 11.88 -9.03
N ALA A 132 -2.85 12.08 -8.75
CA ALA A 132 -3.34 12.85 -7.60
C ALA A 132 -4.60 12.16 -7.04
N VAL A 133 -4.65 11.96 -5.71
CA VAL A 133 -5.72 11.20 -5.06
C VAL A 133 -6.14 11.88 -3.77
N ILE A 134 -7.42 11.77 -3.46
CA ILE A 134 -8.05 12.23 -2.22
C ILE A 134 -8.56 11.00 -1.45
N PRO A 135 -7.80 10.49 -0.48
CA PRO A 135 -8.30 9.54 0.50
C PRO A 135 -9.27 10.19 1.49
N ALA A 136 -10.38 9.51 1.76
CA ALA A 136 -11.33 9.87 2.80
C ALA A 136 -11.51 8.67 3.73
N THR A 137 -11.57 8.91 5.05
CA THR A 137 -11.75 7.86 6.06
C THR A 137 -12.86 8.25 7.01
N PHE A 138 -13.84 7.38 7.18
CA PHE A 138 -14.89 7.49 8.17
C PHE A 138 -14.71 6.40 9.24
N ARG A 139 -14.43 6.80 10.47
CA ARG A 139 -14.32 5.87 11.61
C ARG A 139 -15.69 5.62 12.18
N LEU A 140 -16.21 4.39 12.01
CA LEU A 140 -17.47 3.95 12.58
C LEU A 140 -17.39 3.87 14.10
N ASN A 141 -16.27 3.34 14.60
CA ASN A 141 -15.90 3.25 16.01
C ASN A 141 -14.37 3.09 16.14
N GLU A 142 -13.87 2.74 17.32
CA GLU A 142 -12.43 2.56 17.58
C GLU A 142 -11.81 1.37 16.81
N THR A 143 -12.63 0.41 16.40
CA THR A 143 -12.16 -0.81 15.75
C THR A 143 -12.49 -0.91 14.27
N MET A 144 -13.46 -0.13 13.76
CA MET A 144 -13.97 -0.22 12.39
C MET A 144 -13.88 1.12 11.67
N ARG A 145 -13.41 1.08 10.43
CA ARG A 145 -13.38 2.26 9.55
C ARG A 145 -13.67 1.90 8.10
N LEU A 146 -14.24 2.86 7.40
CA LEU A 146 -14.42 2.86 5.95
C LEU A 146 -13.42 3.83 5.32
N ASN A 147 -12.78 3.40 4.24
CA ASN A 147 -11.86 4.19 3.46
C ASN A 147 -12.41 4.34 2.04
N PHE A 148 -12.28 5.52 1.47
CA PHE A 148 -12.67 5.83 0.11
C PHE A 148 -11.54 6.56 -0.58
N ASN A 149 -11.20 6.18 -1.81
CA ASN A 149 -10.24 6.88 -2.63
C ASN A 149 -10.92 7.35 -3.91
N GLY A 150 -10.69 8.60 -4.25
CA GLY A 150 -11.02 9.17 -5.55
C GLY A 150 -9.81 9.94 -6.08
N GLY A 151 -9.47 9.75 -7.35
CA GLY A 151 -8.27 10.39 -7.87
C GLY A 151 -8.14 10.33 -9.38
N TRP A 152 -7.05 10.88 -9.85
CA TRP A 152 -6.68 10.97 -11.25
C TRP A 152 -5.30 10.35 -11.47
N LEU A 153 -5.15 9.66 -12.58
CA LEU A 153 -3.90 9.09 -13.09
C LEU A 153 -3.75 9.48 -14.56
N TRP A 154 -2.59 9.98 -14.93
CA TRP A 154 -2.11 10.07 -16.29
C TRP A 154 -1.06 8.99 -16.54
N ASP A 155 -1.29 8.13 -17.52
CA ASP A 155 -0.36 7.12 -18.00
C ASP A 155 0.28 7.65 -19.29
N ARG A 156 1.56 7.98 -19.21
CA ARG A 156 2.31 8.57 -20.32
C ARG A 156 2.56 7.57 -21.44
N SER A 157 2.70 6.29 -21.13
CA SER A 157 3.04 5.26 -22.13
C SER A 157 1.98 5.12 -23.22
N VAL A 158 0.72 5.42 -22.88
CA VAL A 158 -0.43 5.39 -23.79
C VAL A 158 -1.11 6.74 -23.94
N ASP A 159 -0.58 7.78 -23.28
CA ASP A 159 -1.13 9.14 -23.20
C ASP A 159 -2.63 9.15 -22.83
N ARG A 160 -2.98 8.45 -21.76
CA ARG A 160 -4.36 8.30 -21.30
C ARG A 160 -4.56 8.77 -19.86
N HIS A 161 -5.74 9.30 -19.62
CA HIS A 161 -6.17 9.73 -18.30
C HIS A 161 -7.21 8.77 -17.73
N TYR A 162 -7.05 8.44 -16.44
CA TYR A 162 -7.94 7.52 -15.73
C TYR A 162 -8.46 8.17 -14.45
N LEU A 163 -9.72 7.91 -14.12
CA LEU A 163 -10.26 8.12 -12.79
C LEU A 163 -9.85 6.93 -11.91
N LEU A 164 -9.18 7.18 -10.80
CA LEU A 164 -8.91 6.18 -9.77
C LEU A 164 -10.06 6.16 -8.77
N TYR A 165 -10.49 4.97 -8.38
CA TYR A 165 -11.50 4.81 -7.34
C TYR A 165 -11.20 3.60 -6.46
N GLY A 166 -11.65 3.66 -5.21
CA GLY A 166 -11.53 2.56 -4.27
C GLY A 166 -12.40 2.75 -3.04
N ILE A 167 -12.84 1.63 -2.49
CA ILE A 167 -13.51 1.52 -1.20
C ILE A 167 -12.86 0.40 -0.41
N GLY A 168 -12.61 0.65 0.87
CA GLY A 168 -12.03 -0.31 1.79
C GLY A 168 -12.75 -0.30 3.13
N PHE A 169 -12.75 -1.44 3.78
CA PHE A 169 -13.23 -1.61 5.14
C PHE A 169 -12.16 -2.31 5.97
N ASP A 170 -11.83 -1.70 7.11
CA ASP A 170 -10.89 -2.25 8.07
C ASP A 170 -11.63 -2.59 9.37
N TRP A 171 -11.33 -3.77 9.91
CA TRP A 171 -11.83 -4.21 11.21
C TRP A 171 -10.71 -4.79 12.06
N LYS A 172 -10.44 -4.14 13.21
CA LYS A 172 -9.54 -4.63 14.25
C LYS A 172 -10.31 -5.63 15.11
N PHE A 173 -10.03 -6.92 15.00
CA PHE A 173 -10.62 -7.96 15.84
C PHE A 173 -10.03 -7.93 17.26
N THR A 174 -8.71 -7.68 17.34
CA THR A 174 -7.94 -7.55 18.56
C THR A 174 -6.94 -6.40 18.40
N ASP A 175 -6.18 -6.09 19.44
CA ASP A 175 -5.12 -5.06 19.35
C ASP A 175 -4.02 -5.45 18.36
N THR A 176 -3.86 -6.75 18.08
CA THR A 176 -2.81 -7.28 17.22
C THR A 176 -3.29 -7.77 15.85
N LEU A 177 -4.59 -8.00 15.65
CA LEU A 177 -5.15 -8.54 14.41
C LEU A 177 -6.17 -7.59 13.80
N GLN A 178 -5.96 -7.28 12.52
CA GLN A 178 -6.87 -6.48 11.69
C GLN A 178 -7.18 -7.24 10.41
N TRP A 179 -8.43 -7.24 10.02
CA TRP A 179 -8.88 -7.66 8.70
C TRP A 179 -9.18 -6.46 7.83
N THR A 180 -8.84 -6.56 6.55
CA THR A 180 -9.09 -5.53 5.54
C THR A 180 -9.71 -6.17 4.31
N ILE A 181 -10.70 -5.51 3.73
CA ILE A 181 -11.33 -5.86 2.47
C ILE A 181 -11.45 -4.61 1.61
N GLU A 182 -11.12 -4.73 0.32
CA GLU A 182 -11.09 -3.59 -0.61
C GLU A 182 -11.63 -3.96 -1.98
N ALA A 183 -12.32 -3.00 -2.60
CA ALA A 183 -12.63 -2.99 -4.02
C ALA A 183 -12.10 -1.70 -4.64
N PHE A 184 -11.38 -1.80 -5.75
CA PHE A 184 -10.72 -0.66 -6.37
C PHE A 184 -10.55 -0.88 -7.88
N GLY A 185 -10.24 0.19 -8.59
CA GLY A 185 -10.00 0.12 -10.03
C GLY A 185 -9.72 1.49 -10.64
N GLN A 186 -9.76 1.46 -11.96
CA GLN A 186 -9.61 2.65 -12.79
C GLN A 186 -10.80 2.73 -13.74
N ALA A 187 -11.24 3.95 -14.08
CA ALA A 187 -12.24 4.19 -15.10
C ALA A 187 -11.67 5.14 -16.15
N GLY A 188 -11.88 4.83 -17.42
CA GLY A 188 -11.37 5.58 -18.55
C GLY A 188 -11.27 4.72 -19.80
N GLN A 189 -10.88 5.33 -20.92
CA GLN A 189 -10.66 4.63 -22.15
C GLN A 189 -9.27 3.97 -22.14
N SER A 190 -9.19 2.67 -22.42
CA SER A 190 -7.94 1.92 -22.51
C SER A 190 -7.99 0.91 -23.64
N ASP A 191 -6.88 0.84 -24.39
CA ASP A 191 -6.66 -0.19 -25.41
C ASP A 191 -6.34 -1.55 -24.75
N THR A 192 -5.99 -1.52 -23.46
CA THR A 192 -5.76 -2.71 -22.63
C THR A 192 -6.87 -2.81 -21.56
N PRO A 193 -7.95 -3.54 -21.80
CA PRO A 193 -9.10 -3.60 -20.88
C PRO A 193 -8.75 -4.02 -19.45
N SER A 194 -7.68 -4.80 -19.26
CA SER A 194 -7.18 -5.20 -17.93
C SER A 194 -6.78 -4.03 -17.03
N VAL A 195 -6.42 -2.87 -17.60
CA VAL A 195 -6.01 -1.68 -16.84
C VAL A 195 -7.19 -1.06 -16.10
N VAL A 196 -8.38 -1.05 -16.72
CA VAL A 196 -9.59 -0.41 -16.18
C VAL A 196 -10.52 -1.36 -15.43
N ARG A 197 -10.15 -2.64 -15.29
CA ARG A 197 -11.00 -3.62 -14.60
C ARG A 197 -11.08 -3.38 -13.10
N PRO A 198 -12.26 -3.51 -12.50
CA PRO A 198 -12.39 -3.49 -11.05
C PRO A 198 -11.72 -4.72 -10.44
N ARG A 199 -11.09 -4.51 -9.29
CA ARG A 199 -10.33 -5.50 -8.53
C ARG A 199 -10.85 -5.58 -7.12
N PHE A 200 -10.64 -6.72 -6.51
CA PHE A 200 -10.96 -6.99 -5.12
C PHE A 200 -9.73 -7.56 -4.44
N GLN A 201 -9.51 -7.17 -3.20
CA GLN A 201 -8.55 -7.87 -2.34
C GLN A 201 -9.02 -7.90 -0.89
N THR A 202 -8.54 -8.89 -0.16
CA THR A 202 -8.77 -9.05 1.27
C THR A 202 -7.50 -9.54 1.93
N GLY A 203 -7.25 -9.13 3.15
CA GLY A 203 -6.04 -9.52 3.85
C GLY A 203 -6.16 -9.40 5.36
N VAL A 204 -5.21 -10.01 6.03
CA VAL A 204 -5.07 -9.95 7.48
C VAL A 204 -3.72 -9.31 7.80
N ARG A 205 -3.76 -8.33 8.69
CA ARG A 205 -2.58 -7.70 9.28
C ARG A 205 -2.39 -8.21 10.70
N TYR A 206 -1.20 -8.75 10.97
CA TYR A 206 -0.75 -9.09 12.31
C TYR A 206 0.27 -8.06 12.79
N ARG A 207 -0.03 -7.39 13.91
CA ARG A 207 0.82 -6.37 14.54
C ARG A 207 1.15 -6.79 15.95
N PRO A 208 2.24 -7.53 16.18
CA PRO A 208 2.65 -7.99 17.53
C PRO A 208 3.05 -6.83 18.46
N ASN A 209 3.49 -5.71 17.90
CA ASN A 209 3.88 -4.49 18.61
C ASN A 209 3.70 -3.25 17.73
N GLU A 210 4.00 -2.07 18.24
CA GLU A 210 3.84 -0.80 17.51
C GLU A 210 4.86 -0.61 16.38
N ILE A 211 6.01 -1.28 16.48
CA ILE A 211 7.12 -1.14 15.52
C ILE A 211 6.90 -2.00 14.28
N PHE A 212 6.37 -3.20 14.43
CA PHE A 212 6.36 -4.21 13.37
C PHE A 212 4.95 -4.70 13.03
N SER A 213 4.68 -4.91 11.74
CA SER A 213 3.49 -5.64 11.28
C SER A 213 3.78 -6.47 10.03
N VAL A 214 3.00 -7.54 9.86
CA VAL A 214 2.99 -8.42 8.70
C VAL A 214 1.60 -8.45 8.10
N ASP A 215 1.52 -8.42 6.78
CA ASP A 215 0.28 -8.51 6.01
C ASP A 215 0.31 -9.75 5.13
N LEU A 216 -0.80 -10.48 5.09
CA LEU A 216 -1.07 -11.51 4.09
C LEU A 216 -2.34 -11.12 3.34
N ILE A 217 -2.24 -10.92 2.03
CA ILE A 217 -3.31 -10.41 1.20
C ILE A 217 -3.54 -11.35 0.03
N TYR A 218 -4.81 -11.63 -0.25
CA TYR A 218 -5.27 -12.29 -1.45
C TYR A 218 -6.10 -11.31 -2.27
N GLY A 219 -5.87 -11.26 -3.57
CA GLY A 219 -6.61 -10.40 -4.48
C GLY A 219 -6.99 -11.10 -5.79
N ARG A 220 -7.99 -10.55 -6.46
CA ARG A 220 -8.44 -11.01 -7.77
C ARG A 220 -9.15 -9.92 -8.57
N ASN A 221 -9.25 -10.09 -9.89
CA ASN A 221 -10.14 -9.29 -10.71
C ASN A 221 -11.61 -9.63 -10.40
N ILE A 222 -12.49 -8.63 -10.33
CA ILE A 222 -13.93 -8.81 -10.13
C ILE A 222 -14.58 -9.28 -11.44
N SER A 223 -14.08 -8.81 -12.58
CA SER A 223 -14.60 -9.15 -13.90
C SER A 223 -13.48 -9.45 -14.88
N GLY A 224 -13.77 -10.26 -15.91
CA GLY A 224 -12.86 -10.62 -16.98
C GLY A 224 -11.96 -11.80 -16.64
N GLU A 225 -10.68 -11.75 -17.01
CA GLU A 225 -9.72 -12.83 -16.78
C GLU A 225 -9.57 -13.12 -15.28
N ASN A 226 -9.47 -14.41 -14.93
CA ASN A 226 -9.24 -14.87 -13.55
C ASN A 226 -7.80 -14.60 -13.12
N ALA A 227 -7.43 -13.32 -13.02
CA ALA A 227 -6.16 -12.96 -12.43
C ALA A 227 -6.31 -12.92 -10.91
N ASN A 228 -5.52 -13.71 -10.22
CA ASN A 228 -5.43 -13.75 -8.77
C ASN A 228 -4.00 -13.42 -8.36
N TRP A 229 -3.83 -12.85 -7.17
CA TRP A 229 -2.49 -12.61 -6.61
C TRP A 229 -2.48 -12.84 -5.11
N ILE A 230 -1.30 -13.16 -4.60
CA ILE A 230 -1.01 -13.22 -3.18
C ILE A 230 0.11 -12.21 -2.90
N THR A 231 -0.06 -11.44 -1.82
CA THR A 231 0.93 -10.47 -1.37
C THR A 231 1.28 -10.74 0.08
N LEU A 232 2.59 -10.81 0.36
CA LEU A 232 3.15 -10.82 1.70
C LEU A 232 3.81 -9.46 1.94
N GLY A 233 3.32 -8.72 2.92
CA GLY A 233 3.80 -7.39 3.27
C GLY A 233 4.41 -7.33 4.66
N THR A 234 5.30 -6.39 4.88
CA THR A 234 5.85 -6.04 6.19
C THR A 234 5.91 -4.53 6.34
N THR A 235 5.73 -4.05 7.56
CA THR A 235 5.95 -2.64 7.90
C THR A 235 6.81 -2.55 9.15
N ILE A 236 7.89 -1.77 9.07
CA ILE A 236 8.72 -1.39 10.21
C ILE A 236 8.53 0.10 10.46
N ARG A 237 8.20 0.47 11.69
CA ARG A 237 7.97 1.86 12.11
C ARG A 237 9.09 2.31 13.02
N PHE A 238 9.51 3.54 12.81
CA PHE A 238 10.51 4.23 13.61
C PHE A 238 9.78 5.39 14.30
N PRO A 239 9.28 5.19 15.53
CA PRO A 239 8.59 6.25 16.26
C PRO A 239 9.59 7.37 16.58
N VAL A 240 9.05 8.57 16.76
CA VAL A 240 9.84 9.70 17.25
C VAL A 240 10.34 9.32 18.65
N PRO A 241 11.65 9.44 18.95
CA PRO A 241 12.10 9.39 20.34
C PRO A 241 11.34 10.46 21.12
N ASP A 242 10.78 10.12 22.29
CA ASP A 242 9.99 11.02 23.13
C ASP A 242 10.63 12.41 23.18
N SER A 243 10.16 13.33 22.38
CA SER A 243 10.42 14.74 22.56
C SER A 243 9.65 15.11 23.82
N LYS A 244 10.34 15.16 24.96
CA LYS A 244 9.77 15.72 26.19
C LYS A 244 9.09 17.02 25.80
N PRO A 245 7.81 17.25 26.17
CA PRO A 245 7.16 18.50 25.91
C PRO A 245 8.05 19.61 26.48
N GLU A 246 8.49 20.53 25.64
CA GLU A 246 9.17 21.74 26.08
C GLU A 246 8.21 22.42 27.06
N HIS A 247 8.52 22.34 28.34
CA HIS A 247 7.85 23.13 29.36
C HIS A 247 8.01 24.60 28.91
N TYR A 248 6.93 25.16 28.42
CA TYR A 248 6.77 26.60 28.32
C TYR A 248 7.19 27.17 29.69
N ARG A 249 8.40 27.65 29.77
CA ARG A 249 8.82 28.50 30.88
C ARG A 249 7.99 29.77 30.79
N THR A 250 6.90 29.82 31.51
CA THR A 250 6.24 31.06 31.87
C THR A 250 7.26 31.86 32.69
N GLY A 251 7.99 32.72 32.01
CA GLY A 251 8.79 33.75 32.65
C GLY A 251 7.82 34.71 33.33
N HIS A 252 7.79 34.63 34.62
CA HIS A 252 7.31 35.76 35.45
C HIS A 252 8.30 36.92 35.29
N LEU A 253 7.84 38.00 34.78
CA LEU A 253 8.24 39.38 35.14
C LEU A 253 7.00 40.16 35.52
#